data_ec5da4b22f9dce3fe84b14240a47665f
#
_entry.id   ec5da4b22f9dce3fe84b14240a47665f
#
_cell.length_a   1.000
_cell.length_b   1.000
_cell.length_c   1.000
_cell.angle_alpha   90.00
_cell.angle_beta   90.00
_cell.angle_gamma   90.00
#
_symmetry.space_group_name_H-M   'P 1'
#
loop_
_entity.id
_entity.type
_entity.pdbx_description
1 polymer ?
#
loop_
_entity_poly.entity_id
_entity_poly.type
_entity_poly.pdbx_seq_one_letter_code
_entity_poly.pdbx_strand_id
1 'polypeptide(L)'
;MNSFVMYGTAILSIAIIGYMLVKKMDIKITLFFIGVILMYIAIVAGNTIAIKDFKSSGAGLLDPLLAIVSTFKSTLAGAGFIILLLGGYAAYMSEIGANEITVSVLSKPIKNIRSPYVLVPVVFLLGNLLSLVIPSASNLAIILLATLYPVLRKAGMSPLTAGAVIATTATIMPTPLGSDNVAIANELAKYPEFAGLTVSQYVFGYHAIVSIPTLLIMAIAHYFWQKFEGRNEAIISANEVEKTEGSYCSNSVLYRSAYVLLPILPIILLVIAYFIKLLGYSKVDLTVEIAVVISFIIAVLCDSIKRHSLKEAVKETEKFFKGMGNAMPIVALLVAATVYVVGLKSIGLISALQNVMTGMNGNGLGFVLPLILVVLSAVIVLLSGSGTALFFAMVPLIPTLASAAGISAIAVAVPMGLAGNLLRAVSPVSAVIIIVSGSIKADPIEVVKRTSIPMIAGVVFMFILSMILFL
;
A
#
# COMPACT_ATOMS: atom_id res chain seq x y z
N MET A 1 -20.73 -8.40 -29.96
CA MET A 1 -21.46 -9.22 -28.94
C MET A 1 -22.80 -8.55 -28.61
N ASN A 2 -23.89 -9.31 -28.44
CA ASN A 2 -25.19 -8.75 -28.03
C ASN A 2 -25.04 -8.12 -26.61
N SER A 3 -25.62 -6.91 -26.41
CA SER A 3 -25.53 -6.17 -25.14
C SER A 3 -26.03 -6.99 -23.94
N PHE A 4 -27.07 -7.80 -24.10
CA PHE A 4 -27.61 -8.65 -23.04
C PHE A 4 -26.59 -9.72 -22.59
N VAL A 5 -25.93 -10.40 -23.55
CA VAL A 5 -24.90 -11.40 -23.27
C VAL A 5 -23.68 -10.74 -22.61
N MET A 6 -23.29 -9.55 -23.07
CA MET A 6 -22.16 -8.79 -22.51
C MET A 6 -22.39 -8.42 -21.04
N TYR A 7 -23.54 -7.78 -20.73
CA TYR A 7 -23.85 -7.40 -19.35
C TYR A 7 -24.05 -8.62 -18.45
N GLY A 8 -24.75 -9.66 -18.95
CA GLY A 8 -24.95 -10.91 -18.21
C GLY A 8 -23.64 -11.60 -17.85
N THR A 9 -22.70 -11.70 -18.80
CA THR A 9 -21.36 -12.28 -18.57
C THR A 9 -20.55 -11.46 -17.59
N ALA A 10 -20.61 -10.13 -17.71
CA ALA A 10 -19.88 -9.23 -16.80
C ALA A 10 -20.41 -9.32 -15.36
N ILE A 11 -21.75 -9.26 -15.17
CA ILE A 11 -22.37 -9.39 -13.84
C ILE A 11 -22.05 -10.76 -13.22
N LEU A 12 -22.16 -11.83 -14.00
CA LEU A 12 -21.82 -13.17 -13.54
C LEU A 12 -20.35 -13.27 -13.09
N SER A 13 -19.42 -12.69 -13.86
CA SER A 13 -18.00 -12.68 -13.53
C SER A 13 -17.74 -11.93 -12.20
N ILE A 14 -18.36 -10.78 -11.99
CA ILE A 14 -18.26 -9.99 -10.76
C ILE A 14 -18.87 -10.76 -9.58
N ALA A 15 -20.03 -11.39 -9.77
CA ALA A 15 -20.69 -12.20 -8.74
C ALA A 15 -19.83 -13.40 -8.31
N ILE A 16 -19.19 -14.09 -9.25
CA ILE A 16 -18.27 -15.20 -8.96
C ILE A 16 -17.05 -14.70 -8.18
N ILE A 17 -16.43 -13.59 -8.60
CA ILE A 17 -15.29 -13.01 -7.89
C ILE A 17 -15.69 -12.62 -6.46
N GLY A 18 -16.84 -11.95 -6.28
CA GLY A 18 -17.37 -11.58 -4.98
C GLY A 18 -17.62 -12.81 -4.09
N TYR A 19 -18.24 -13.86 -4.61
CA TYR A 19 -18.45 -15.11 -3.90
C TYR A 19 -17.12 -15.77 -3.47
N MET A 20 -16.14 -15.84 -4.36
CA MET A 20 -14.84 -16.46 -4.07
C MET A 20 -14.04 -15.63 -3.05
N LEU A 21 -14.15 -14.29 -3.07
CA LEU A 21 -13.59 -13.42 -2.05
C LEU A 21 -14.20 -13.68 -0.66
N VAL A 22 -15.53 -13.77 -0.56
CA VAL A 22 -16.23 -14.08 0.70
C VAL A 22 -15.82 -15.46 1.23
N LYS A 23 -15.61 -16.44 0.33
CA LYS A 23 -15.12 -17.79 0.68
C LYS A 23 -13.61 -17.84 0.96
N LYS A 24 -12.90 -16.71 0.95
CA LYS A 24 -11.45 -16.62 1.19
C LYS A 24 -10.61 -17.48 0.21
N MET A 25 -11.10 -17.68 -1.01
CA MET A 25 -10.35 -18.36 -2.07
C MET A 25 -9.25 -17.48 -2.61
N ASP A 26 -8.25 -18.06 -3.29
CA ASP A 26 -7.14 -17.29 -3.85
C ASP A 26 -7.62 -16.37 -4.99
N ILE A 27 -7.62 -15.06 -4.71
CA ILE A 27 -8.10 -14.03 -5.64
C ILE A 27 -7.26 -13.96 -6.92
N LYS A 28 -5.96 -14.28 -6.87
CA LYS A 28 -5.08 -14.24 -8.05
C LYS A 28 -5.55 -15.26 -9.08
N ILE A 29 -5.76 -16.48 -8.61
CA ILE A 29 -6.23 -17.59 -9.45
C ILE A 29 -7.63 -17.29 -10.00
N THR A 30 -8.51 -16.76 -9.15
CA THR A 30 -9.88 -16.39 -9.54
C THR A 30 -9.89 -15.36 -10.67
N LEU A 31 -9.21 -14.22 -10.48
CA LEU A 31 -9.15 -13.17 -11.49
C LEU A 31 -8.52 -13.64 -12.79
N PHE A 32 -7.44 -14.43 -12.69
CA PHE A 32 -6.74 -14.97 -13.83
C PHE A 32 -7.65 -15.86 -14.70
N PHE A 33 -8.27 -16.89 -14.11
CA PHE A 33 -9.13 -17.80 -14.85
C PHE A 33 -10.38 -17.13 -15.42
N ILE A 34 -11.04 -16.25 -14.65
CA ILE A 34 -12.20 -15.52 -15.14
C ILE A 34 -11.80 -14.62 -16.30
N GLY A 35 -10.66 -13.90 -16.20
CA GLY A 35 -10.16 -13.08 -17.29
C GLY A 35 -9.90 -13.86 -18.57
N VAL A 36 -9.33 -15.05 -18.45
CA VAL A 36 -9.11 -15.96 -19.60
C VAL A 36 -10.43 -16.41 -20.22
N ILE A 37 -11.40 -16.83 -19.39
CA ILE A 37 -12.74 -17.22 -19.87
C ILE A 37 -13.42 -16.06 -20.61
N LEU A 38 -13.35 -14.85 -20.08
CA LEU A 38 -13.91 -13.67 -20.74
C LEU A 38 -13.26 -13.39 -22.11
N MET A 39 -11.95 -13.57 -22.25
CA MET A 39 -11.25 -13.44 -23.54
C MET A 39 -11.70 -14.48 -24.54
N TYR A 40 -11.88 -15.73 -24.12
CA TYR A 40 -12.44 -16.77 -25.00
C TYR A 40 -13.87 -16.47 -25.43
N ILE A 41 -14.73 -16.01 -24.49
CA ILE A 41 -16.09 -15.58 -24.82
C ILE A 41 -16.06 -14.42 -25.82
N ALA A 42 -15.15 -13.46 -25.67
CA ALA A 42 -14.99 -12.35 -26.61
C ALA A 42 -14.66 -12.84 -28.02
N ILE A 43 -13.71 -13.78 -28.18
CA ILE A 43 -13.32 -14.34 -29.48
C ILE A 43 -14.49 -15.12 -30.11
N VAL A 44 -15.17 -15.97 -29.34
CA VAL A 44 -16.35 -16.73 -29.85
C VAL A 44 -17.47 -15.77 -30.30
N ALA A 45 -17.59 -14.62 -29.62
CA ALA A 45 -18.53 -13.57 -29.98
C ALA A 45 -18.07 -12.68 -31.16
N GLY A 46 -16.92 -12.96 -31.78
CA GLY A 46 -16.37 -12.22 -32.92
C GLY A 46 -15.64 -10.93 -32.56
N ASN A 47 -15.34 -10.71 -31.26
CA ASN A 47 -14.54 -9.58 -30.81
C ASN A 47 -13.03 -9.92 -30.86
N THR A 48 -12.20 -8.88 -30.88
CA THR A 48 -10.73 -8.99 -30.78
C THR A 48 -10.27 -8.79 -29.34
N ILE A 49 -9.06 -9.26 -29.02
CA ILE A 49 -8.41 -8.99 -27.72
C ILE A 49 -8.09 -7.52 -27.58
N ALA A 50 -8.57 -6.89 -26.52
CA ALA A 50 -8.48 -5.44 -26.28
C ALA A 50 -7.14 -5.06 -25.59
N ILE A 51 -6.02 -5.37 -26.22
CA ILE A 51 -4.67 -4.89 -25.86
C ILE A 51 -4.19 -3.97 -26.98
N LYS A 52 -3.61 -2.83 -26.59
CA LYS A 52 -3.03 -1.89 -27.55
C LYS A 52 -1.88 -2.57 -28.34
N ASP A 53 -1.87 -2.40 -29.65
CA ASP A 53 -0.86 -2.97 -30.56
C ASP A 53 -0.75 -4.52 -30.49
N PHE A 54 -1.84 -5.20 -30.11
CA PHE A 54 -1.87 -6.65 -30.02
C PHE A 54 -1.76 -7.28 -31.42
N LYS A 55 -0.76 -8.13 -31.56
CA LYS A 55 -0.57 -8.92 -32.79
C LYS A 55 -1.17 -10.29 -32.58
N SER A 56 -2.27 -10.60 -33.27
CA SER A 56 -2.85 -11.94 -33.27
C SER A 56 -1.86 -12.99 -33.76
N SER A 57 -1.95 -14.19 -33.21
CA SER A 57 -1.18 -15.35 -33.66
C SER A 57 -1.64 -15.91 -35.00
N GLY A 58 -2.78 -15.42 -35.53
CA GLY A 58 -3.49 -15.97 -36.67
C GLY A 58 -4.41 -17.17 -36.32
N ALA A 59 -4.37 -17.64 -35.07
CA ALA A 59 -5.25 -18.70 -34.54
C ALA A 59 -5.99 -18.15 -33.31
N GLY A 60 -7.28 -17.83 -33.46
CA GLY A 60 -8.08 -17.20 -32.41
C GLY A 60 -8.06 -17.92 -31.06
N LEU A 61 -7.92 -19.24 -31.06
CA LEU A 61 -7.81 -20.02 -29.82
C LEU A 61 -6.49 -19.80 -29.05
N LEU A 62 -5.42 -19.35 -29.73
CA LEU A 62 -4.14 -19.08 -29.10
C LEU A 62 -4.02 -17.63 -28.64
N ASP A 63 -4.84 -16.73 -29.15
CA ASP A 63 -4.77 -15.30 -28.83
C ASP A 63 -4.96 -14.97 -27.35
N PRO A 64 -5.86 -15.60 -26.57
CA PRO A 64 -5.93 -15.41 -25.13
C PRO A 64 -4.65 -15.80 -24.39
N LEU A 65 -3.99 -16.89 -24.82
CA LEU A 65 -2.72 -17.33 -24.23
C LEU A 65 -1.59 -16.35 -24.55
N LEU A 66 -1.55 -15.85 -25.78
CA LEU A 66 -0.61 -14.80 -26.17
C LEU A 66 -0.84 -13.49 -25.42
N ALA A 67 -2.11 -13.14 -25.19
CA ALA A 67 -2.50 -11.98 -24.37
C ALA A 67 -2.00 -12.11 -22.93
N ILE A 68 -2.09 -13.29 -22.32
CA ILE A 68 -1.56 -13.58 -20.98
C ILE A 68 -0.04 -13.33 -20.96
N VAL A 69 0.70 -13.90 -21.90
CA VAL A 69 2.16 -13.75 -21.98
C VAL A 69 2.55 -12.29 -22.16
N SER A 70 1.85 -11.56 -23.04
CA SER A 70 2.08 -10.13 -23.26
C SER A 70 1.80 -9.30 -22.00
N THR A 71 0.68 -9.57 -21.34
CA THR A 71 0.29 -8.90 -20.08
C THR A 71 1.30 -9.18 -18.99
N PHE A 72 1.76 -10.43 -18.86
CA PHE A 72 2.76 -10.79 -17.86
C PHE A 72 4.07 -10.01 -18.08
N LYS A 73 4.57 -10.01 -19.32
CA LYS A 73 5.81 -9.28 -19.68
C LYS A 73 5.69 -7.79 -19.41
N SER A 74 4.60 -7.15 -19.83
CA SER A 74 4.41 -5.71 -19.66
C SER A 74 4.25 -5.31 -18.19
N THR A 75 3.51 -6.08 -17.41
CA THR A 75 3.31 -5.83 -15.98
C THR A 75 4.60 -6.05 -15.19
N LEU A 76 5.35 -7.11 -15.52
CA LEU A 76 6.63 -7.40 -14.87
C LEU A 76 7.68 -6.32 -15.19
N ALA A 77 7.78 -5.88 -16.43
CA ALA A 77 8.74 -4.85 -16.85
C ALA A 77 8.41 -3.45 -16.27
N GLY A 78 7.15 -3.17 -15.96
CA GLY A 78 6.73 -1.92 -15.33
C GLY A 78 6.71 -2.02 -13.79
N ALA A 79 5.53 -1.87 -13.21
CA ALA A 79 5.33 -1.88 -11.76
C ALA A 79 5.90 -3.12 -11.07
N GLY A 80 5.86 -4.29 -11.73
CA GLY A 80 6.33 -5.55 -11.16
C GLY A 80 7.80 -5.52 -10.79
N PHE A 81 8.66 -5.03 -11.67
CA PHE A 81 10.11 -4.95 -11.42
C PHE A 81 10.42 -4.04 -10.24
N ILE A 82 9.77 -2.88 -10.17
CA ILE A 82 9.92 -1.95 -9.04
C ILE A 82 9.51 -2.61 -7.73
N ILE A 83 8.34 -3.28 -7.70
CA ILE A 83 7.82 -3.97 -6.51
C ILE A 83 8.80 -5.06 -6.04
N LEU A 84 9.41 -5.81 -6.96
CA LEU A 84 10.42 -6.82 -6.62
C LEU A 84 11.67 -6.18 -6.00
N LEU A 85 12.20 -5.12 -6.61
CA LEU A 85 13.37 -4.39 -6.08
C LEU A 85 13.11 -3.85 -4.68
N LEU A 86 11.93 -3.27 -4.44
CA LEU A 86 11.52 -2.76 -3.13
C LEU A 86 11.43 -3.86 -2.08
N GLY A 87 10.86 -5.02 -2.44
CA GLY A 87 10.81 -6.20 -1.57
C GLY A 87 12.21 -6.71 -1.21
N GLY A 88 13.11 -6.73 -2.18
CA GLY A 88 14.51 -7.08 -1.99
C GLY A 88 15.23 -6.11 -1.05
N TYR A 89 15.09 -4.82 -1.29
CA TYR A 89 15.72 -3.79 -0.47
C TYR A 89 15.25 -3.83 0.98
N ALA A 90 13.93 -3.92 1.21
CA ALA A 90 13.35 -4.00 2.55
C ALA A 90 13.85 -5.24 3.32
N ALA A 91 13.96 -6.39 2.65
CA ALA A 91 14.49 -7.62 3.25
C ALA A 91 15.98 -7.49 3.62
N TYR A 92 16.79 -6.87 2.75
CA TYR A 92 18.21 -6.65 3.01
C TYR A 92 18.42 -5.67 4.17
N MET A 93 17.63 -4.59 4.26
CA MET A 93 17.67 -3.63 5.38
C MET A 93 17.36 -4.30 6.73
N SER A 94 16.40 -5.22 6.75
CA SER A 94 16.12 -6.01 7.96
C SER A 94 17.27 -6.96 8.31
N GLU A 95 17.87 -7.61 7.32
CA GLU A 95 18.98 -8.57 7.56
C GLU A 95 20.21 -7.91 8.17
N ILE A 96 20.60 -6.74 7.68
CA ILE A 96 21.76 -6.01 8.22
C ILE A 96 21.45 -5.26 9.53
N GLY A 97 20.20 -5.33 10.03
CA GLY A 97 19.74 -4.68 11.27
C GLY A 97 19.55 -3.18 11.16
N ALA A 98 19.48 -2.61 9.94
CA ALA A 98 19.33 -1.18 9.73
C ALA A 98 17.94 -0.69 10.17
N ASN A 99 16.88 -1.48 9.94
CA ASN A 99 15.52 -1.15 10.33
C ASN A 99 15.39 -1.01 11.86
N GLU A 100 15.95 -1.95 12.63
CA GLU A 100 15.91 -1.98 14.10
C GLU A 100 16.70 -0.79 14.69
N ILE A 101 17.85 -0.47 14.11
CA ILE A 101 18.66 0.69 14.52
C ILE A 101 17.87 1.98 14.28
N THR A 102 17.21 2.12 13.12
CA THR A 102 16.41 3.29 12.78
C THR A 102 15.24 3.47 13.75
N VAL A 103 14.49 2.40 14.03
CA VAL A 103 13.39 2.43 15.01
C VAL A 103 13.90 2.80 16.40
N SER A 104 15.01 2.19 16.84
CA SER A 104 15.62 2.48 18.14
C SER A 104 16.04 3.94 18.30
N VAL A 105 16.61 4.55 17.26
CA VAL A 105 17.05 5.96 17.30
C VAL A 105 15.87 6.93 17.25
N LEU A 106 14.93 6.71 16.34
CA LEU A 106 13.77 7.60 16.18
C LEU A 106 12.78 7.51 17.35
N SER A 107 12.77 6.41 18.10
CA SER A 107 11.94 6.25 19.30
C SER A 107 12.53 6.89 20.56
N LYS A 108 13.78 7.37 20.55
CA LYS A 108 14.41 7.98 21.74
C LYS A 108 13.66 9.17 22.32
N PRO A 109 13.16 10.14 21.53
CA PRO A 109 12.48 11.34 22.07
C PRO A 109 11.23 11.01 22.87
N ILE A 110 10.57 9.88 22.55
CA ILE A 110 9.33 9.43 23.20
C ILE A 110 9.54 9.18 24.71
N LYS A 111 10.72 8.72 25.09
CA LYS A 111 11.04 8.40 26.51
C LYS A 111 10.95 9.59 27.46
N ASN A 112 10.98 10.80 26.94
CA ASN A 112 10.94 12.04 27.74
C ASN A 112 9.50 12.55 27.95
N ILE A 113 8.51 12.01 27.26
CA ILE A 113 7.12 12.45 27.38
C ILE A 113 6.43 11.65 28.49
N ARG A 114 5.94 12.35 29.52
CA ARG A 114 5.32 11.71 30.70
C ARG A 114 3.81 11.55 30.62
N SER A 115 3.13 12.28 29.73
CA SER A 115 1.67 12.20 29.60
C SER A 115 1.27 11.07 28.65
N PRO A 116 0.54 10.04 29.09
CA PRO A 116 0.14 8.92 28.24
C PRO A 116 -0.73 9.34 27.06
N TYR A 117 -1.60 10.35 27.23
CA TYR A 117 -2.47 10.80 26.15
C TYR A 117 -1.77 11.69 25.13
N VAL A 118 -0.75 12.49 25.53
CA VAL A 118 0.10 13.24 24.60
C VAL A 118 0.99 12.30 23.78
N LEU A 119 1.37 11.15 24.35
CA LEU A 119 2.11 10.13 23.63
C LEU A 119 1.30 9.51 22.48
N VAL A 120 -0.02 9.46 22.55
CA VAL A 120 -0.88 8.86 21.52
C VAL A 120 -0.64 9.47 20.13
N PRO A 121 -0.86 10.78 19.89
CA PRO A 121 -0.60 11.38 18.59
C PRO A 121 0.88 11.35 18.19
N VAL A 122 1.80 11.49 19.14
CA VAL A 122 3.25 11.46 18.86
C VAL A 122 3.67 10.08 18.38
N VAL A 123 3.23 9.03 19.04
CA VAL A 123 3.54 7.63 18.66
C VAL A 123 2.86 7.26 17.34
N PHE A 124 1.61 7.69 17.14
CA PHE A 124 0.91 7.51 15.89
C PHE A 124 1.68 8.13 14.71
N LEU A 125 2.06 9.39 14.81
CA LEU A 125 2.81 10.09 13.75
C LEU A 125 4.21 9.49 13.55
N LEU A 126 4.93 9.22 14.64
CA LEU A 126 6.24 8.58 14.55
C LEU A 126 6.17 7.20 13.93
N GLY A 127 5.19 6.38 14.30
CA GLY A 127 5.02 5.05 13.74
C GLY A 127 4.66 5.10 12.25
N ASN A 128 3.84 6.08 11.82
CA ASN A 128 3.60 6.31 10.40
C ASN A 128 4.87 6.81 9.68
N LEU A 129 5.69 7.64 10.31
CA LEU A 129 7.01 8.00 9.76
C LEU A 129 7.92 6.77 9.64
N LEU A 130 7.92 5.87 10.63
CA LEU A 130 8.69 4.62 10.58
C LEU A 130 8.20 3.66 9.48
N SER A 131 6.97 3.80 9.01
CA SER A 131 6.47 3.02 7.86
C SER A 131 7.17 3.37 6.54
N LEU A 132 7.87 4.51 6.45
CA LEU A 132 8.77 4.80 5.34
C LEU A 132 9.94 3.82 5.27
N VAL A 133 10.37 3.33 6.42
CA VAL A 133 11.50 2.39 6.58
C VAL A 133 11.02 0.95 6.47
N ILE A 134 9.87 0.66 7.12
CA ILE A 134 9.29 -0.69 7.19
C ILE A 134 7.88 -0.62 6.60
N PRO A 135 7.73 -0.82 5.29
CA PRO A 135 6.44 -0.63 4.60
C PRO A 135 5.38 -1.69 4.94
N SER A 136 5.76 -2.77 5.63
CA SER A 136 4.83 -3.80 6.10
C SER A 136 4.26 -3.45 7.47
N ALA A 137 2.94 -3.23 7.56
CA ALA A 137 2.27 -2.91 8.82
C ALA A 137 2.46 -3.99 9.89
N SER A 138 2.40 -5.27 9.49
CA SER A 138 2.59 -6.39 10.42
C SER A 138 4.01 -6.45 10.96
N ASN A 139 5.02 -6.27 10.10
CA ASN A 139 6.42 -6.28 10.52
C ASN A 139 6.73 -5.07 11.40
N LEU A 140 6.25 -3.89 11.02
CA LEU A 140 6.42 -2.68 11.86
C LEU A 140 5.76 -2.87 13.23
N ALA A 141 4.53 -3.42 13.28
CA ALA A 141 3.85 -3.68 14.54
C ALA A 141 4.65 -4.64 15.44
N ILE A 142 5.21 -5.71 14.90
CA ILE A 142 6.06 -6.66 15.66
C ILE A 142 7.26 -5.93 16.28
N ILE A 143 7.96 -5.11 15.51
CA ILE A 143 9.12 -4.36 15.99
C ILE A 143 8.71 -3.33 17.05
N LEU A 144 7.61 -2.60 16.85
CA LEU A 144 7.11 -1.63 17.81
C LEU A 144 6.58 -2.27 19.09
N LEU A 145 5.98 -3.45 19.00
CA LEU A 145 5.59 -4.23 20.19
C LEU A 145 6.80 -4.64 21.02
N ALA A 146 7.88 -5.03 20.38
CA ALA A 146 9.11 -5.40 21.09
C ALA A 146 9.86 -4.19 21.66
N THR A 147 9.87 -3.04 20.97
CA THR A 147 10.74 -1.90 21.30
C THR A 147 10.00 -0.75 22.00
N LEU A 148 8.82 -0.40 21.53
CA LEU A 148 8.09 0.79 21.96
C LEU A 148 6.99 0.48 22.98
N TYR A 149 6.29 -0.64 22.83
CA TYR A 149 5.21 -1.03 23.74
C TYR A 149 5.62 -1.03 25.21
N PRO A 150 6.77 -1.60 25.64
CA PRO A 150 7.22 -1.52 27.03
C PRO A 150 7.43 -0.07 27.51
N VAL A 151 7.90 0.82 26.62
CA VAL A 151 8.09 2.24 26.94
C VAL A 151 6.74 2.93 27.17
N LEU A 152 5.74 2.65 26.32
CA LEU A 152 4.39 3.19 26.45
C LEU A 152 3.71 2.71 27.74
N ARG A 153 3.90 1.43 28.09
CA ARG A 153 3.39 0.87 29.34
C ARG A 153 4.02 1.54 30.56
N LYS A 154 5.33 1.78 30.55
CA LYS A 154 6.01 2.54 31.62
C LYS A 154 5.55 3.99 31.74
N ALA A 155 5.14 4.59 30.62
CA ALA A 155 4.56 5.94 30.60
C ALA A 155 3.09 5.99 31.08
N GLY A 156 2.51 4.85 31.51
CA GLY A 156 1.15 4.75 32.06
C GLY A 156 0.06 4.54 31.02
N MET A 157 0.40 4.22 29.76
CA MET A 157 -0.61 3.82 28.78
C MET A 157 -1.21 2.46 29.13
N SER A 158 -2.53 2.31 28.95
CA SER A 158 -3.18 0.99 29.03
C SER A 158 -2.72 0.06 27.90
N PRO A 159 -2.80 -1.27 28.06
CA PRO A 159 -2.49 -2.23 27.02
C PRO A 159 -3.26 -1.95 25.72
N LEU A 160 -4.57 -1.69 25.83
CA LEU A 160 -5.44 -1.42 24.69
C LEU A 160 -5.08 -0.13 23.97
N THR A 161 -4.81 0.96 24.71
CA THR A 161 -4.38 2.23 24.10
C THR A 161 -3.04 2.08 23.38
N ALA A 162 -2.05 1.47 24.03
CA ALA A 162 -0.73 1.25 23.42
C ALA A 162 -0.82 0.33 22.19
N GLY A 163 -1.57 -0.76 22.29
CA GLY A 163 -1.80 -1.68 21.17
C GLY A 163 -2.55 -1.02 20.02
N ALA A 164 -3.62 -0.27 20.29
CA ALA A 164 -4.37 0.43 19.26
C ALA A 164 -3.53 1.44 18.48
N VAL A 165 -2.70 2.22 19.18
CA VAL A 165 -1.80 3.17 18.53
C VAL A 165 -0.77 2.45 17.64
N ILE A 166 -0.18 1.35 18.14
CA ILE A 166 0.75 0.53 17.35
C ILE A 166 0.07 -0.08 16.11
N ALA A 167 -1.18 -0.55 16.25
CA ALA A 167 -1.93 -1.14 15.13
C ALA A 167 -2.20 -0.15 13.98
N THR A 168 -2.15 1.16 14.25
CA THR A 168 -2.44 2.23 13.29
C THR A 168 -1.19 2.95 12.75
N THR A 169 0.01 2.42 12.99
CA THR A 169 1.28 3.08 12.66
C THR A 169 1.72 2.96 11.21
N ALA A 170 1.17 2.08 10.40
CA ALA A 170 1.55 1.95 9.00
C ALA A 170 0.30 2.07 8.11
N THR A 171 -0.17 3.30 7.91
CA THR A 171 -1.41 3.55 7.17
C THR A 171 -1.16 4.21 5.82
N ILE A 172 -1.07 5.52 5.79
CA ILE A 172 -1.12 6.32 4.56
C ILE A 172 0.07 7.27 4.40
N MET A 173 1.23 6.94 4.98
CA MET A 173 2.42 7.78 4.81
C MET A 173 2.81 7.84 3.33
N PRO A 174 2.98 9.05 2.75
CA PRO A 174 3.33 9.20 1.34
C PRO A 174 4.75 8.73 1.08
N THR A 175 4.88 7.59 0.43
CA THR A 175 6.18 7.01 0.08
C THR A 175 6.23 6.54 -1.37
N PRO A 176 7.23 6.95 -2.15
CA PRO A 176 7.46 6.41 -3.50
C PRO A 176 7.91 4.93 -3.46
N LEU A 177 8.22 4.39 -2.29
CA LEU A 177 8.57 2.98 -2.10
C LEU A 177 7.35 2.10 -1.77
N GLY A 178 6.13 2.67 -1.72
CA GLY A 178 4.90 1.90 -1.56
C GLY A 178 4.54 1.16 -2.85
N SER A 179 4.35 -0.16 -2.78
CA SER A 179 3.96 -0.98 -3.95
C SER A 179 2.62 -0.54 -4.55
N ASP A 180 1.71 -0.03 -3.74
CA ASP A 180 0.43 0.55 -4.13
C ASP A 180 0.63 1.83 -4.94
N ASN A 181 1.46 2.77 -4.47
CA ASN A 181 1.78 3.99 -5.17
C ASN A 181 2.50 3.73 -6.50
N VAL A 182 3.40 2.74 -6.52
CA VAL A 182 4.08 2.28 -7.73
C VAL A 182 3.06 1.75 -8.75
N ALA A 183 2.13 0.90 -8.32
CA ALA A 183 1.13 0.31 -9.20
C ALA A 183 0.22 1.37 -9.83
N ILE A 184 -0.29 2.31 -9.03
CA ILE A 184 -1.15 3.40 -9.51
C ILE A 184 -0.38 4.30 -10.49
N ALA A 185 0.79 4.80 -10.11
CA ALA A 185 1.56 5.71 -10.95
C ALA A 185 1.89 5.09 -12.31
N ASN A 186 2.32 3.83 -12.33
CA ASN A 186 2.59 3.10 -13.56
C ASN A 186 1.34 2.84 -14.40
N GLU A 187 0.20 2.62 -13.77
CA GLU A 187 -1.06 2.43 -14.51
C GLU A 187 -1.55 3.74 -15.12
N LEU A 188 -1.54 4.82 -14.35
CA LEU A 188 -1.91 6.16 -14.85
C LEU A 188 -1.01 6.61 -16.00
N ALA A 189 0.30 6.39 -15.89
CA ALA A 189 1.27 6.78 -16.92
C ALA A 189 1.03 6.17 -18.32
N LYS A 190 0.21 5.11 -18.41
CA LYS A 190 -0.19 4.49 -19.69
C LYS A 190 -1.21 5.33 -20.48
N TYR A 191 -1.84 6.32 -19.83
CA TYR A 191 -2.89 7.14 -20.40
C TYR A 191 -2.34 8.50 -20.83
N PRO A 192 -2.81 9.08 -21.96
CA PRO A 192 -2.25 10.32 -22.51
C PRO A 192 -2.29 11.49 -21.51
N GLU A 193 -3.31 11.59 -20.69
CA GLU A 193 -3.48 12.64 -19.67
C GLU A 193 -2.34 12.64 -18.63
N PHE A 194 -1.77 11.47 -18.33
CA PHE A 194 -0.72 11.28 -17.34
C PHE A 194 0.58 10.76 -17.97
N ALA A 195 0.76 10.97 -19.28
CA ALA A 195 1.96 10.50 -19.98
C ALA A 195 3.23 11.08 -19.34
N GLY A 196 4.15 10.19 -18.94
CA GLY A 196 5.38 10.57 -18.25
C GLY A 196 5.24 10.80 -16.74
N LEU A 197 4.09 10.52 -16.14
CA LEU A 197 3.93 10.57 -14.69
C LEU A 197 4.88 9.58 -14.01
N THR A 198 5.74 10.10 -13.14
CA THR A 198 6.63 9.29 -12.31
C THR A 198 5.98 8.95 -10.96
N VAL A 199 6.47 7.90 -10.29
CA VAL A 199 6.00 7.52 -8.95
C VAL A 199 6.19 8.68 -7.95
N SER A 200 7.31 9.38 -8.03
CA SER A 200 7.58 10.53 -7.17
C SER A 200 6.61 11.69 -7.40
N GLN A 201 6.29 11.98 -8.66
CA GLN A 201 5.29 13.01 -9.00
C GLN A 201 3.90 12.63 -8.50
N TYR A 202 3.49 11.37 -8.66
CA TYR A 202 2.23 10.90 -8.10
C TYR A 202 2.20 11.05 -6.57
N VAL A 203 3.24 10.57 -5.89
CA VAL A 203 3.29 10.58 -4.42
C VAL A 203 3.35 11.99 -3.86
N PHE A 204 4.25 12.84 -4.36
CA PHE A 204 4.43 14.18 -3.80
C PHE A 204 3.45 15.21 -4.35
N GLY A 205 2.97 15.03 -5.59
CA GLY A 205 2.04 15.95 -6.24
C GLY A 205 0.56 15.70 -5.93
N TYR A 206 0.17 14.45 -5.64
CA TYR A 206 -1.25 14.10 -5.43
C TYR A 206 -1.48 13.39 -4.10
N HIS A 207 -0.76 12.32 -3.82
CA HIS A 207 -0.99 11.52 -2.62
C HIS A 207 -0.66 12.29 -1.32
N ALA A 208 0.50 12.96 -1.25
CA ALA A 208 0.96 13.65 -0.05
C ALA A 208 0.03 14.81 0.37
N ILE A 209 -0.53 15.52 -0.61
CA ILE A 209 -1.43 16.65 -0.37
C ILE A 209 -2.70 16.21 0.38
N VAL A 210 -3.15 14.97 0.17
CA VAL A 210 -4.29 14.39 0.88
C VAL A 210 -3.85 13.64 2.14
N SER A 211 -2.81 12.81 2.05
CA SER A 211 -2.43 11.92 3.14
C SER A 211 -1.82 12.62 4.34
N ILE A 212 -1.01 13.68 4.14
CA ILE A 212 -0.40 14.41 5.26
C ILE A 212 -1.46 15.12 6.13
N PRO A 213 -2.39 15.93 5.58
CA PRO A 213 -3.47 16.49 6.38
C PRO A 213 -4.34 15.43 7.05
N THR A 214 -4.60 14.33 6.35
CA THR A 214 -5.38 13.21 6.91
C THR A 214 -4.69 12.59 8.12
N LEU A 215 -3.36 12.37 8.08
CA LEU A 215 -2.60 11.87 9.23
C LEU A 215 -2.69 12.82 10.43
N LEU A 216 -2.69 14.13 10.22
CA LEU A 216 -2.86 15.12 11.30
C LEU A 216 -4.25 15.04 11.94
N ILE A 217 -5.30 14.95 11.13
CA ILE A 217 -6.68 14.77 11.62
C ILE A 217 -6.82 13.46 12.39
N MET A 218 -6.23 12.38 11.88
CA MET A 218 -6.23 11.09 12.56
C MET A 218 -5.48 11.15 13.89
N ALA A 219 -4.35 11.84 13.97
CA ALA A 219 -3.60 12.04 15.22
C ALA A 219 -4.44 12.77 16.29
N ILE A 220 -5.18 13.80 15.87
CA ILE A 220 -6.11 14.55 16.71
C ILE A 220 -7.27 13.64 17.15
N ALA A 221 -7.89 12.91 16.22
CA ALA A 221 -8.97 11.97 16.51
C ALA A 221 -8.51 10.87 17.49
N HIS A 222 -7.29 10.34 17.30
CA HIS A 222 -6.67 9.38 18.22
C HIS A 222 -6.52 9.95 19.63
N TYR A 223 -6.03 11.18 19.76
CA TYR A 223 -5.89 11.83 21.07
C TYR A 223 -7.22 11.88 21.82
N PHE A 224 -8.27 12.39 21.19
CA PHE A 224 -9.57 12.54 21.82
C PHE A 224 -10.24 11.18 22.11
N TRP A 225 -10.16 10.25 21.15
CA TRP A 225 -10.78 8.94 21.30
C TRP A 225 -10.12 8.10 22.38
N GLN A 226 -8.80 8.01 22.41
CA GLN A 226 -8.10 7.27 23.45
C GLN A 226 -8.27 7.91 24.83
N LYS A 227 -8.37 9.23 24.91
CA LYS A 227 -8.66 9.94 26.17
C LYS A 227 -10.08 9.69 26.65
N PHE A 228 -11.04 9.58 25.74
CA PHE A 228 -12.44 9.28 26.06
C PHE A 228 -12.59 7.86 26.59
N GLU A 229 -12.10 6.90 25.85
CA GLU A 229 -12.18 5.48 26.19
C GLU A 229 -11.33 5.10 27.42
N GLY A 230 -10.18 5.74 27.62
CA GLY A 230 -9.28 5.48 28.75
C GLY A 230 -9.77 5.97 30.10
N ARG A 231 -10.86 6.74 30.15
CA ARG A 231 -11.43 7.22 31.43
C ARG A 231 -11.94 6.09 32.33
N ASN A 232 -12.36 5.00 31.73
CA ASN A 232 -12.96 3.84 32.42
C ASN A 232 -11.95 2.71 32.67
N GLU A 233 -10.70 2.87 32.23
CA GLU A 233 -9.67 1.86 32.46
C GLU A 233 -9.01 2.08 33.82
N ALA A 234 -9.11 1.09 34.72
CA ALA A 234 -8.34 1.10 35.94
C ALA A 234 -6.85 1.19 35.64
N ILE A 235 -6.13 2.02 36.39
CA ILE A 235 -4.66 2.11 36.33
C ILE A 235 -4.09 0.78 36.81
N ILE A 236 -3.93 -0.14 35.88
CA ILE A 236 -3.29 -1.44 36.15
C ILE A 236 -1.79 -1.15 36.26
N SER A 237 -1.27 -1.35 37.47
CA SER A 237 0.13 -1.11 37.83
C SER A 237 1.10 -1.76 36.85
N ALA A 238 2.16 -1.04 36.52
CA ALA A 238 3.19 -1.37 35.53
C ALA A 238 4.14 -2.54 35.93
N ASN A 239 3.71 -3.44 36.84
CA ASN A 239 4.60 -4.39 37.50
C ASN A 239 4.92 -5.68 36.74
N GLU A 240 4.41 -5.87 35.53
CA GLU A 240 4.66 -7.08 34.73
C GLU A 240 5.23 -6.77 33.33
N VAL A 241 6.31 -6.03 33.25
CA VAL A 241 7.05 -5.91 32.01
C VAL A 241 8.36 -6.69 32.11
N GLU A 242 8.36 -7.93 31.66
CA GLU A 242 9.59 -8.68 31.43
C GLU A 242 10.54 -7.89 30.52
N LYS A 243 11.79 -7.78 30.97
CA LYS A 243 12.87 -7.13 30.22
C LYS A 243 13.23 -8.00 29.03
N THR A 244 12.75 -7.66 27.86
CA THR A 244 13.37 -8.11 26.61
C THR A 244 14.35 -7.02 26.18
N GLU A 245 15.57 -7.08 26.67
CA GLU A 245 16.67 -6.26 26.17
C GLU A 245 17.15 -6.85 24.85
N GLY A 246 16.64 -6.34 23.75
CA GLY A 246 17.25 -6.51 22.44
C GLY A 246 18.55 -5.70 22.39
N SER A 247 19.66 -6.33 22.67
CA SER A 247 21.00 -5.70 22.66
C SER A 247 21.51 -5.61 21.22
N TYR A 248 21.17 -4.57 20.51
CA TYR A 248 21.92 -4.17 19.30
C TYR A 248 22.92 -3.09 19.66
N CYS A 249 23.99 -3.48 20.38
CA CYS A 249 25.08 -2.57 20.71
C CYS A 249 26.16 -2.60 19.64
N SER A 250 26.17 -1.59 18.77
CA SER A 250 27.41 -1.13 18.14
C SER A 250 27.81 0.18 18.81
N ASN A 251 29.04 0.25 19.31
CA ASN A 251 29.55 1.36 20.13
C ASN A 251 29.97 2.59 19.33
N SER A 252 29.93 2.59 17.99
CA SER A 252 30.36 3.71 17.15
C SER A 252 29.17 4.58 16.75
N VAL A 253 29.20 5.87 17.09
CA VAL A 253 28.20 6.87 16.70
C VAL A 253 28.10 7.01 15.18
N LEU A 254 29.23 6.96 14.48
CA LEU A 254 29.31 7.05 13.02
C LEU A 254 28.57 5.89 12.32
N TYR A 255 28.80 4.68 12.80
CA TYR A 255 28.11 3.49 12.32
C TYR A 255 26.59 3.63 12.51
N ARG A 256 26.16 4.01 13.70
CA ARG A 256 24.75 4.17 14.04
C ARG A 256 24.07 5.20 13.14
N SER A 257 24.74 6.34 12.89
CA SER A 257 24.21 7.38 12.00
C SER A 257 24.06 6.91 10.56
N ALA A 258 25.03 6.19 10.02
CA ALA A 258 24.98 5.63 8.68
C ALA A 258 23.81 4.64 8.54
N TYR A 259 23.69 3.68 9.47
CA TYR A 259 22.64 2.66 9.40
C TYR A 259 21.23 3.20 9.61
N VAL A 260 21.04 4.29 10.33
CA VAL A 260 19.75 4.98 10.45
C VAL A 260 19.31 5.55 9.10
N LEU A 261 20.26 6.01 8.28
CA LEU A 261 19.95 6.64 6.99
C LEU A 261 19.73 5.62 5.86
N LEU A 262 20.34 4.43 5.93
CA LEU A 262 20.24 3.45 4.85
C LEU A 262 18.81 3.12 4.44
N PRO A 263 17.86 2.76 5.33
CA PRO A 263 16.53 2.38 4.91
C PRO A 263 15.73 3.51 4.24
N ILE A 264 16.02 4.76 4.58
CA ILE A 264 15.34 5.95 4.00
C ILE A 264 16.13 6.59 2.86
N LEU A 265 17.32 6.09 2.55
CA LEU A 265 18.19 6.66 1.52
C LEU A 265 17.54 6.75 0.13
N PRO A 266 16.81 5.73 -0.37
CA PRO A 266 16.12 5.87 -1.65
C PRO A 266 15.12 7.02 -1.66
N ILE A 267 14.39 7.22 -0.55
CA ILE A 267 13.41 8.31 -0.42
C ILE A 267 14.11 9.66 -0.42
N ILE A 268 15.22 9.79 0.31
CA ILE A 268 16.02 11.01 0.34
C ILE A 268 16.50 11.37 -1.06
N LEU A 269 17.02 10.41 -1.82
CA LEU A 269 17.47 10.61 -3.19
C LEU A 269 16.32 11.07 -4.10
N LEU A 270 15.15 10.43 -3.99
CA LEU A 270 13.97 10.77 -4.79
C LEU A 270 13.40 12.14 -4.43
N VAL A 271 13.36 12.51 -3.15
CA VAL A 271 12.91 13.82 -2.69
C VAL A 271 13.85 14.92 -3.21
N ILE A 272 15.16 14.72 -3.05
CA ILE A 272 16.16 15.68 -3.56
C ILE A 272 16.02 15.85 -5.07
N ALA A 273 15.93 14.75 -5.83
CA ALA A 273 15.78 14.81 -7.29
C ALA A 273 14.47 15.51 -7.69
N TYR A 274 13.37 15.23 -7.00
CA TYR A 274 12.08 15.89 -7.23
C TYR A 274 12.16 17.41 -7.04
N PHE A 275 12.75 17.88 -5.94
CA PHE A 275 12.89 19.32 -5.68
C PHE A 275 13.88 19.99 -6.63
N ILE A 276 15.01 19.35 -6.99
CA ILE A 276 15.95 19.86 -7.98
C ILE A 276 15.25 20.06 -9.33
N LYS A 277 14.41 19.10 -9.74
CA LYS A 277 13.62 19.22 -10.97
C LYS A 277 12.55 20.32 -10.86
N LEU A 278 11.85 20.41 -9.73
CA LEU A 278 10.82 21.42 -9.47
C LEU A 278 11.39 22.84 -9.54
N LEU A 279 12.61 23.04 -9.02
CA LEU A 279 13.32 24.30 -9.05
C LEU A 279 13.99 24.62 -10.41
N GLY A 280 13.89 23.72 -11.39
CA GLY A 280 14.42 23.91 -12.73
C GLY A 280 15.94 23.73 -12.89
N TYR A 281 16.64 23.25 -11.84
CA TYR A 281 18.09 23.06 -11.88
C TYR A 281 18.54 21.85 -12.69
N SER A 282 17.68 20.86 -12.91
CA SER A 282 18.00 19.65 -13.68
C SER A 282 16.79 19.11 -14.43
N LYS A 283 17.03 18.51 -15.59
CA LYS A 283 16.03 17.74 -16.35
C LYS A 283 16.10 16.24 -16.06
N VAL A 284 17.01 15.81 -15.18
CA VAL A 284 17.22 14.40 -14.85
C VAL A 284 16.08 13.89 -13.97
N ASP A 285 15.39 12.87 -14.46
CA ASP A 285 14.41 12.11 -13.67
C ASP A 285 15.11 10.94 -12.99
N LEU A 286 15.18 10.98 -11.67
CA LEU A 286 15.63 9.83 -10.90
C LEU A 286 14.43 8.91 -10.69
N THR A 287 14.49 7.70 -11.26
CA THR A 287 13.45 6.69 -11.07
C THR A 287 13.64 5.94 -9.76
N VAL A 288 12.56 5.29 -9.28
CA VAL A 288 12.59 4.50 -8.04
C VAL A 288 13.61 3.37 -8.13
N GLU A 289 13.71 2.72 -9.29
CA GLU A 289 14.65 1.62 -9.55
C GLU A 289 16.09 2.07 -9.34
N ILE A 290 16.45 3.21 -9.96
CA ILE A 290 17.81 3.75 -9.87
C ILE A 290 18.12 4.14 -8.43
N ALA A 291 17.18 4.82 -7.74
CA ALA A 291 17.36 5.21 -6.34
C ALA A 291 17.57 4.00 -5.43
N VAL A 292 16.79 2.92 -5.63
CA VAL A 292 16.91 1.69 -4.85
C VAL A 292 18.24 0.98 -5.14
N VAL A 293 18.65 0.87 -6.42
CA VAL A 293 19.92 0.22 -6.79
C VAL A 293 21.11 0.99 -6.21
N ILE A 294 21.13 2.32 -6.33
CA ILE A 294 22.19 3.14 -5.70
C ILE A 294 22.23 2.91 -4.20
N SER A 295 21.08 2.96 -3.54
CA SER A 295 20.97 2.78 -2.09
C SER A 295 21.40 1.37 -1.66
N PHE A 296 21.07 0.35 -2.44
CA PHE A 296 21.50 -1.03 -2.20
C PHE A 296 23.02 -1.17 -2.30
N ILE A 297 23.66 -0.60 -3.32
CA ILE A 297 25.12 -0.60 -3.46
C ILE A 297 25.78 0.08 -2.26
N ILE A 298 25.29 1.25 -1.86
CA ILE A 298 25.79 1.98 -0.69
C ILE A 298 25.63 1.13 0.58
N ALA A 299 24.49 0.46 0.75
CA ALA A 299 24.22 -0.39 1.90
C ALA A 299 25.20 -1.59 1.97
N VAL A 300 25.47 -2.26 0.84
CA VAL A 300 26.45 -3.35 0.75
C VAL A 300 27.85 -2.85 1.10
N LEU A 301 28.24 -1.67 0.63
CA LEU A 301 29.54 -1.08 0.97
C LEU A 301 29.64 -0.74 2.47
N CYS A 302 28.58 -0.16 3.05
CA CYS A 302 28.54 0.12 4.49
C CYS A 302 28.59 -1.17 5.33
N ASP A 303 27.89 -2.22 4.92
CA ASP A 303 27.92 -3.51 5.62
C ASP A 303 29.29 -4.20 5.47
N SER A 304 29.93 -4.10 4.31
CA SER A 304 31.30 -4.59 4.09
C SER A 304 32.32 -3.92 5.00
N ILE A 305 32.22 -2.60 5.15
CA ILE A 305 33.09 -1.84 6.07
C ILE A 305 32.85 -2.28 7.53
N LYS A 306 31.61 -2.47 7.92
CA LYS A 306 31.23 -2.92 9.27
C LYS A 306 31.79 -4.31 9.59
N ARG A 307 31.67 -5.26 8.67
CA ARG A 307 32.10 -6.65 8.83
C ARG A 307 33.60 -6.83 8.60
N HIS A 308 34.28 -5.80 8.11
CA HIS A 308 35.67 -5.88 7.63
C HIS A 308 35.88 -7.00 6.59
N SER A 309 34.81 -7.37 5.86
CA SER A 309 34.78 -8.46 4.90
C SER A 309 33.78 -8.22 3.78
N LEU A 310 34.27 -7.94 2.59
CA LEU A 310 33.39 -7.83 1.39
C LEU A 310 32.73 -9.17 1.08
N LYS A 311 33.44 -10.29 1.31
CA LYS A 311 32.91 -11.64 1.03
C LYS A 311 31.65 -11.94 1.85
N GLU A 312 31.66 -11.58 3.14
CA GLU A 312 30.49 -11.77 4.01
C GLU A 312 29.33 -10.84 3.64
N ALA A 313 29.62 -9.56 3.39
CA ALA A 313 28.60 -8.61 2.99
C ALA A 313 27.91 -9.03 1.68
N VAL A 314 28.69 -9.51 0.69
CA VAL A 314 28.14 -10.03 -0.58
C VAL A 314 27.31 -11.30 -0.35
N LYS A 315 27.69 -12.18 0.58
CA LYS A 315 26.87 -13.35 0.91
C LYS A 315 25.47 -12.97 1.43
N GLU A 316 25.38 -11.93 2.25
CA GLU A 316 24.08 -11.45 2.76
C GLU A 316 23.19 -10.83 1.68
N THR A 317 23.73 -10.47 0.51
CA THR A 317 22.91 -10.01 -0.62
C THR A 317 21.93 -11.07 -1.13
N GLU A 318 22.12 -12.34 -0.79
CA GLU A 318 21.13 -13.40 -1.06
C GLU A 318 19.76 -13.07 -0.46
N LYS A 319 19.72 -12.34 0.66
CA LYS A 319 18.48 -11.90 1.31
C LYS A 319 17.72 -10.89 0.47
N PHE A 320 18.44 -10.07 -0.32
CA PHE A 320 17.80 -9.19 -1.30
C PHE A 320 17.01 -10.00 -2.34
N PHE A 321 17.61 -11.02 -2.93
CA PHE A 321 16.93 -11.86 -3.92
C PHE A 321 15.79 -12.68 -3.31
N LYS A 322 15.93 -13.17 -2.08
CA LYS A 322 14.82 -13.80 -1.34
C LYS A 322 13.68 -12.82 -1.08
N GLY A 323 14.01 -11.57 -0.73
CA GLY A 323 13.02 -10.50 -0.55
C GLY A 323 12.25 -10.18 -1.84
N MET A 324 12.93 -10.18 -3.01
CA MET A 324 12.27 -10.09 -4.31
C MET A 324 11.27 -11.24 -4.49
N GLY A 325 11.67 -12.47 -4.18
CA GLY A 325 10.78 -13.65 -4.23
C GLY A 325 9.53 -13.49 -3.34
N ASN A 326 9.70 -12.93 -2.14
CA ASN A 326 8.60 -12.68 -1.21
C ASN A 326 7.60 -11.60 -1.71
N ALA A 327 8.02 -10.71 -2.60
CA ALA A 327 7.16 -9.70 -3.22
C ALA A 327 6.44 -10.23 -4.49
N MET A 328 6.85 -11.39 -5.03
CA MET A 328 6.25 -11.97 -6.24
C MET A 328 4.73 -12.20 -6.16
N PRO A 329 4.12 -12.58 -5.02
CA PRO A 329 2.67 -12.70 -4.91
C PRO A 329 1.90 -11.41 -5.23
N ILE A 330 2.48 -10.23 -4.95
CA ILE A 330 1.87 -8.93 -5.28
C ILE A 330 1.90 -8.73 -6.80
N VAL A 331 3.03 -9.04 -7.44
CA VAL A 331 3.17 -8.95 -8.90
C VAL A 331 2.21 -9.92 -9.59
N ALA A 332 2.10 -11.16 -9.09
CA ALA A 332 1.16 -12.15 -9.62
C ALA A 332 -0.30 -11.68 -9.52
N LEU A 333 -0.67 -10.99 -8.42
CA LEU A 333 -2.00 -10.41 -8.26
C LEU A 333 -2.25 -9.30 -9.30
N LEU A 334 -1.28 -8.43 -9.52
CA LEU A 334 -1.39 -7.33 -10.49
C LEU A 334 -1.51 -7.88 -11.94
N VAL A 335 -0.76 -8.92 -12.27
CA VAL A 335 -0.90 -9.62 -13.57
C VAL A 335 -2.30 -10.22 -13.72
N ALA A 336 -2.78 -10.95 -12.73
CA ALA A 336 -4.09 -11.58 -12.76
C ALA A 336 -5.22 -10.55 -12.91
N ALA A 337 -5.11 -9.42 -12.20
CA ALA A 337 -6.05 -8.30 -12.32
C ALA A 337 -6.03 -7.70 -13.74
N THR A 338 -4.84 -7.49 -14.30
CA THR A 338 -4.71 -6.95 -15.66
C THR A 338 -5.29 -7.92 -16.70
N VAL A 339 -5.09 -9.23 -16.56
CA VAL A 339 -5.70 -10.27 -17.42
C VAL A 339 -7.24 -10.19 -17.33
N TYR A 340 -7.79 -10.03 -16.13
CA TYR A 340 -9.25 -9.87 -15.95
C TYR A 340 -9.76 -8.60 -16.65
N VAL A 341 -9.06 -7.47 -16.51
CA VAL A 341 -9.41 -6.20 -17.17
C VAL A 341 -9.34 -6.31 -18.68
N VAL A 342 -8.34 -6.99 -19.23
CA VAL A 342 -8.27 -7.28 -20.66
C VAL A 342 -9.49 -8.11 -21.10
N GLY A 343 -9.91 -9.09 -20.31
CA GLY A 343 -11.14 -9.87 -20.57
C GLY A 343 -12.37 -8.97 -20.59
N LEU A 344 -12.57 -8.10 -19.60
CA LEU A 344 -13.71 -7.16 -19.56
C LEU A 344 -13.71 -6.18 -20.74
N LYS A 345 -12.54 -5.66 -21.12
CA LYS A 345 -12.40 -4.80 -22.31
C LYS A 345 -12.74 -5.57 -23.59
N SER A 346 -12.27 -6.80 -23.72
CA SER A 346 -12.48 -7.63 -24.93
C SER A 346 -13.94 -8.00 -25.15
N ILE A 347 -14.73 -8.22 -24.09
CA ILE A 347 -16.17 -8.40 -24.22
C ILE A 347 -16.94 -7.11 -24.55
N GLY A 348 -16.28 -5.95 -24.51
CA GLY A 348 -16.86 -4.64 -24.84
C GLY A 348 -17.54 -3.92 -23.68
N LEU A 349 -17.47 -4.44 -22.44
CA LEU A 349 -18.14 -3.86 -21.26
C LEU A 349 -17.71 -2.42 -21.02
N ILE A 350 -16.42 -2.13 -21.11
CA ILE A 350 -15.86 -0.81 -20.81
C ILE A 350 -16.38 0.24 -21.79
N SER A 351 -16.41 -0.07 -23.09
CA SER A 351 -16.96 0.84 -24.11
C SER A 351 -18.45 1.07 -23.92
N ALA A 352 -19.20 0.04 -23.49
CA ALA A 352 -20.62 0.18 -23.20
C ALA A 352 -20.87 1.08 -21.97
N LEU A 353 -20.07 0.92 -20.90
CA LEU A 353 -20.12 1.79 -19.72
C LEU A 353 -19.80 3.25 -20.09
N GLN A 354 -18.77 3.50 -20.90
CA GLN A 354 -18.43 4.84 -21.38
C GLN A 354 -19.61 5.49 -22.13
N ASN A 355 -20.28 4.75 -23.02
CA ASN A 355 -21.44 5.26 -23.76
C ASN A 355 -22.63 5.61 -22.87
N VAL A 356 -22.87 4.83 -21.81
CA VAL A 356 -23.95 5.11 -20.83
C VAL A 356 -23.60 6.36 -20.01
N MET A 357 -22.37 6.49 -19.56
CA MET A 357 -21.95 7.57 -18.67
C MET A 357 -21.77 8.90 -19.39
N THR A 358 -21.34 8.91 -20.67
CA THR A 358 -21.34 10.13 -21.49
C THR A 358 -22.75 10.74 -21.67
N GLY A 359 -23.80 9.92 -21.64
CA GLY A 359 -25.19 10.39 -21.60
C GLY A 359 -25.64 10.98 -20.26
N MET A 360 -24.89 10.74 -19.17
CA MET A 360 -25.20 11.22 -17.81
C MET A 360 -24.37 12.45 -17.40
N ASN A 361 -23.42 12.90 -18.23
CA ASN A 361 -22.58 14.06 -17.95
C ASN A 361 -23.44 15.33 -17.80
N GLY A 362 -23.44 15.90 -16.59
CA GLY A 362 -24.11 17.16 -16.26
C GLY A 362 -24.78 17.22 -14.89
N ASN A 363 -24.92 16.10 -14.17
CA ASN A 363 -25.72 16.04 -12.94
C ASN A 363 -24.95 16.24 -11.62
N GLY A 364 -23.70 16.69 -11.63
CA GLY A 364 -22.92 16.93 -10.39
C GLY A 364 -22.62 15.67 -9.55
N LEU A 365 -22.81 14.47 -10.10
CA LEU A 365 -22.67 13.18 -9.40
C LEU A 365 -21.27 12.55 -9.55
N GLY A 366 -20.25 13.31 -9.95
CA GLY A 366 -18.89 12.80 -10.16
C GLY A 366 -18.28 12.09 -8.95
N PHE A 367 -18.68 12.47 -7.72
CA PHE A 367 -18.19 11.85 -6.48
C PHE A 367 -18.76 10.45 -6.22
N VAL A 368 -19.80 10.03 -6.93
CA VAL A 368 -20.51 8.76 -6.67
C VAL A 368 -19.62 7.56 -6.95
N LEU A 369 -18.88 7.56 -8.06
CA LEU A 369 -17.95 6.47 -8.39
C LEU A 369 -16.83 6.32 -7.33
N PRO A 370 -16.06 7.36 -6.97
CA PRO A 370 -15.08 7.27 -5.90
C PRO A 370 -15.69 6.81 -4.57
N LEU A 371 -16.89 7.28 -4.21
CA LEU A 371 -17.58 6.85 -3.00
C LEU A 371 -17.92 5.36 -3.01
N ILE A 372 -18.48 4.85 -4.10
CA ILE A 372 -18.79 3.42 -4.25
C ILE A 372 -17.52 2.58 -4.08
N LEU A 373 -16.39 2.99 -4.68
CA LEU A 373 -15.15 2.24 -4.60
C LEU A 373 -14.54 2.29 -3.18
N VAL A 374 -14.65 3.41 -2.48
CA VAL A 374 -14.22 3.52 -1.07
C VAL A 374 -15.08 2.65 -0.17
N VAL A 375 -16.41 2.65 -0.34
CA VAL A 375 -17.35 1.81 0.41
C VAL A 375 -17.10 0.32 0.11
N LEU A 376 -16.90 -0.04 -1.16
CA LEU A 376 -16.56 -1.40 -1.56
C LEU A 376 -15.23 -1.85 -0.92
N SER A 377 -14.23 -0.97 -0.92
CA SER A 377 -12.95 -1.21 -0.23
C SER A 377 -13.19 -1.44 1.27
N ALA A 378 -14.04 -0.65 1.91
CA ALA A 378 -14.38 -0.81 3.32
C ALA A 378 -14.98 -2.20 3.60
N VAL A 379 -15.99 -2.59 2.85
CA VAL A 379 -16.67 -3.89 3.02
C VAL A 379 -15.69 -5.05 2.85
N ILE A 380 -14.89 -5.02 1.78
CA ILE A 380 -13.94 -6.11 1.50
C ILE A 380 -12.83 -6.17 2.55
N VAL A 381 -12.28 -5.03 2.96
CA VAL A 381 -11.23 -5.01 3.99
C VAL A 381 -11.75 -5.50 5.33
N LEU A 382 -12.96 -5.11 5.72
CA LEU A 382 -13.58 -5.59 6.96
C LEU A 382 -13.75 -7.12 6.98
N LEU A 383 -14.14 -7.70 5.84
CA LEU A 383 -14.38 -9.14 5.71
C LEU A 383 -13.10 -9.96 5.53
N SER A 384 -12.14 -9.46 4.75
CA SER A 384 -10.92 -10.20 4.39
C SER A 384 -9.69 -9.86 5.23
N GLY A 385 -9.69 -8.70 5.90
CA GLY A 385 -8.53 -8.15 6.60
C GLY A 385 -7.44 -7.60 5.66
N SER A 386 -7.65 -7.61 4.36
CA SER A 386 -6.65 -7.22 3.36
C SER A 386 -7.18 -6.15 2.41
N GLY A 387 -6.68 -4.91 2.54
CA GLY A 387 -6.95 -3.84 1.57
C GLY A 387 -6.19 -4.00 0.26
N THR A 388 -5.05 -4.68 0.28
CA THR A 388 -4.16 -4.80 -0.88
C THR A 388 -4.75 -5.66 -2.00
N ALA A 389 -5.47 -6.73 -1.67
CA ALA A 389 -6.02 -7.64 -2.67
C ALA A 389 -7.02 -6.96 -3.60
N LEU A 390 -8.01 -6.24 -3.03
CA LEU A 390 -8.96 -5.48 -3.82
C LEU A 390 -8.29 -4.33 -4.56
N PHE A 391 -7.40 -3.60 -3.87
CA PHE A 391 -6.69 -2.48 -4.44
C PHE A 391 -5.96 -2.87 -5.74
N PHE A 392 -5.08 -3.87 -5.69
CA PHE A 392 -4.35 -4.32 -6.88
C PHE A 392 -5.26 -4.91 -7.95
N ALA A 393 -6.41 -5.50 -7.58
CA ALA A 393 -7.40 -5.98 -8.54
C ALA A 393 -8.08 -4.81 -9.28
N MET A 394 -8.24 -3.65 -8.64
CA MET A 394 -8.95 -2.51 -9.21
C MET A 394 -8.03 -1.50 -9.92
N VAL A 395 -6.73 -1.45 -9.57
CA VAL A 395 -5.79 -0.49 -10.17
C VAL A 395 -5.87 -0.41 -11.70
N PRO A 396 -5.87 -1.52 -12.45
CA PRO A 396 -5.95 -1.46 -13.91
C PRO A 396 -7.29 -0.98 -14.46
N LEU A 397 -8.34 -0.93 -13.63
CA LEU A 397 -9.66 -0.42 -14.00
C LEU A 397 -9.82 1.08 -13.73
N ILE A 398 -9.05 1.65 -12.81
CA ILE A 398 -9.21 3.04 -12.34
C ILE A 398 -9.28 4.04 -13.49
N PRO A 399 -8.32 4.11 -14.43
CA PRO A 399 -8.36 5.12 -15.47
C PRO A 399 -9.58 4.95 -16.39
N THR A 400 -9.95 3.70 -16.66
CA THR A 400 -11.07 3.39 -17.53
C THR A 400 -12.41 3.75 -16.90
N LEU A 401 -12.58 3.46 -15.60
CA LEU A 401 -13.78 3.82 -14.85
C LEU A 401 -13.90 5.34 -14.66
N ALA A 402 -12.80 6.02 -14.37
CA ALA A 402 -12.75 7.47 -14.26
C ALA A 402 -13.12 8.16 -15.58
N SER A 403 -12.52 7.72 -16.70
CA SER A 403 -12.86 8.21 -18.03
C SER A 403 -14.34 7.97 -18.37
N ALA A 404 -14.90 6.80 -18.02
CA ALA A 404 -16.31 6.51 -18.19
C ALA A 404 -17.19 7.44 -17.36
N ALA A 405 -16.76 7.80 -16.15
CA ALA A 405 -17.48 8.72 -15.28
C ALA A 405 -17.28 10.21 -15.63
N GLY A 406 -16.42 10.53 -16.61
CA GLY A 406 -16.10 11.91 -16.97
C GLY A 406 -15.33 12.68 -15.90
N ILE A 407 -14.58 11.99 -15.04
CA ILE A 407 -13.79 12.56 -13.93
C ILE A 407 -12.32 12.21 -14.06
N SER A 408 -11.47 12.97 -13.37
CA SER A 408 -10.03 12.68 -13.32
C SER A 408 -9.76 11.31 -12.68
N ALA A 409 -8.83 10.54 -13.25
CA ALA A 409 -8.41 9.28 -12.67
C ALA A 409 -7.76 9.43 -11.27
N ILE A 410 -7.20 10.60 -10.98
CA ILE A 410 -6.67 10.94 -9.64
C ILE A 410 -7.79 11.00 -8.59
N ALA A 411 -8.98 11.53 -8.96
CA ALA A 411 -10.14 11.60 -8.07
C ALA A 411 -10.63 10.21 -7.61
N VAL A 412 -10.29 9.17 -8.35
CA VAL A 412 -10.57 7.76 -8.01
C VAL A 412 -9.37 7.10 -7.33
N ALA A 413 -8.19 7.28 -7.91
CA ALA A 413 -6.96 6.58 -7.51
C ALA A 413 -6.54 6.90 -6.06
N VAL A 414 -6.55 8.20 -5.69
CA VAL A 414 -6.09 8.64 -4.37
C VAL A 414 -7.01 8.12 -3.26
N PRO A 415 -8.32 8.38 -3.23
CA PRO A 415 -9.17 7.92 -2.14
C PRO A 415 -9.27 6.39 -2.06
N MET A 416 -9.27 5.70 -3.18
CA MET A 416 -9.30 4.24 -3.19
C MET A 416 -8.00 3.63 -2.65
N GLY A 417 -6.85 4.17 -3.03
CA GLY A 417 -5.53 3.73 -2.55
C GLY A 417 -5.37 3.93 -1.05
N LEU A 418 -5.82 5.07 -0.52
CA LEU A 418 -5.73 5.39 0.90
C LEU A 418 -6.74 4.61 1.75
N ALA A 419 -7.97 4.40 1.26
CA ALA A 419 -9.04 3.74 2.01
C ALA A 419 -8.68 2.32 2.44
N GLY A 420 -8.10 1.52 1.55
CA GLY A 420 -7.70 0.15 1.84
C GLY A 420 -6.66 0.06 2.96
N ASN A 421 -5.73 0.99 3.00
CA ASN A 421 -4.69 1.07 4.02
C ASN A 421 -5.23 1.55 5.38
N LEU A 422 -6.14 2.52 5.40
CA LEU A 422 -6.78 3.02 6.61
C LEU A 422 -7.67 1.95 7.25
N LEU A 423 -8.52 1.32 6.46
CA LEU A 423 -9.53 0.38 6.95
C LEU A 423 -8.95 -0.96 7.42
N ARG A 424 -7.71 -1.28 7.06
CA ARG A 424 -7.02 -2.47 7.56
C ARG A 424 -6.93 -2.51 9.09
N ALA A 425 -6.74 -1.37 9.74
CA ALA A 425 -6.68 -1.30 11.20
C ALA A 425 -8.06 -1.36 11.87
N VAL A 426 -9.15 -1.42 11.10
CA VAL A 426 -10.54 -1.55 11.60
C VAL A 426 -11.07 -2.97 11.43
N SER A 427 -10.33 -3.85 10.75
CA SER A 427 -10.75 -5.23 10.53
C SER A 427 -10.22 -6.17 11.62
N PRO A 428 -11.07 -6.90 12.36
CA PRO A 428 -10.63 -7.82 13.41
C PRO A 428 -9.87 -9.04 12.87
N VAL A 429 -10.00 -9.32 11.57
CA VAL A 429 -9.31 -10.43 10.90
C VAL A 429 -8.03 -9.99 10.19
N SER A 430 -7.65 -8.72 10.27
CA SER A 430 -6.40 -8.25 9.67
C SER A 430 -5.17 -8.73 10.45
N ALA A 431 -4.09 -9.02 9.71
CA ALA A 431 -2.87 -9.54 10.32
C ALA A 431 -2.30 -8.62 11.40
N VAL A 432 -2.35 -7.30 11.19
CA VAL A 432 -1.84 -6.33 12.18
C VAL A 432 -2.65 -6.34 13.47
N ILE A 433 -3.98 -6.42 13.38
CA ILE A 433 -4.85 -6.50 14.56
C ILE A 433 -4.64 -7.81 15.32
N ILE A 434 -4.55 -8.95 14.58
CA ILE A 434 -4.31 -10.26 15.21
C ILE A 434 -2.94 -10.29 15.93
N ILE A 435 -1.89 -9.75 15.33
CA ILE A 435 -0.55 -9.68 15.93
C ILE A 435 -0.57 -8.82 17.19
N VAL A 436 -1.18 -7.63 17.11
CA VAL A 436 -1.23 -6.71 18.25
C VAL A 436 -2.09 -7.29 19.37
N SER A 437 -3.31 -7.75 19.09
CA SER A 437 -4.22 -8.31 20.09
C SER A 437 -3.62 -9.54 20.80
N GLY A 438 -2.98 -10.43 20.04
CA GLY A 438 -2.27 -11.58 20.60
C GLY A 438 -1.13 -11.18 21.53
N SER A 439 -0.35 -10.15 21.14
CA SER A 439 0.79 -9.68 21.93
C SER A 439 0.38 -8.98 23.23
N ILE A 440 -0.73 -8.23 23.23
CA ILE A 440 -1.23 -7.52 24.41
C ILE A 440 -2.25 -8.35 25.20
N LYS A 441 -2.54 -9.58 24.76
CA LYS A 441 -3.51 -10.52 25.35
C LYS A 441 -4.92 -9.90 25.46
N ALA A 442 -5.38 -9.22 24.40
CA ALA A 442 -6.71 -8.60 24.31
C ALA A 442 -7.52 -9.21 23.17
N ASP A 443 -8.83 -9.07 23.21
CA ASP A 443 -9.71 -9.46 22.10
C ASP A 443 -9.47 -8.56 20.89
N PRO A 444 -9.34 -9.09 19.65
CA PRO A 444 -9.22 -8.30 18.43
C PRO A 444 -10.32 -7.25 18.28
N ILE A 445 -11.55 -7.54 18.71
CA ILE A 445 -12.68 -6.59 18.64
C ILE A 445 -12.48 -5.40 19.57
N GLU A 446 -11.87 -5.60 20.74
CA GLU A 446 -11.54 -4.50 21.66
C GLU A 446 -10.47 -3.58 21.06
N VAL A 447 -9.45 -4.14 20.41
CA VAL A 447 -8.46 -3.34 19.68
C VAL A 447 -9.12 -2.56 18.56
N VAL A 448 -10.01 -3.20 17.77
CA VAL A 448 -10.74 -2.55 16.68
C VAL A 448 -11.64 -1.42 17.19
N LYS A 449 -12.32 -1.54 18.31
CA LYS A 449 -13.09 -0.43 18.92
C LYS A 449 -12.21 0.80 19.16
N ARG A 450 -10.97 0.58 19.58
CA ARG A 450 -9.99 1.66 19.83
C ARG A 450 -9.42 2.30 18.56
N THR A 451 -9.33 1.54 17.48
CA THR A 451 -8.80 2.02 16.20
C THR A 451 -9.88 2.60 15.29
N SER A 452 -11.14 2.18 15.43
CA SER A 452 -12.21 2.49 14.46
C SER A 452 -12.45 3.98 14.28
N ILE A 453 -12.67 4.73 15.35
CA ILE A 453 -13.02 6.16 15.24
C ILE A 453 -11.91 6.98 14.60
N PRO A 454 -10.63 6.86 14.99
CA PRO A 454 -9.56 7.59 14.31
C PRO A 454 -9.42 7.22 12.84
N MET A 455 -9.58 5.92 12.49
CA MET A 455 -9.46 5.48 11.10
C MET A 455 -10.64 5.93 10.24
N ILE A 456 -11.88 5.83 10.76
CA ILE A 456 -13.08 6.30 10.06
C ILE A 456 -13.02 7.82 9.86
N ALA A 457 -12.61 8.59 10.88
CA ALA A 457 -12.38 10.03 10.74
C ALA A 457 -11.36 10.32 9.62
N GLY A 458 -10.28 9.53 9.54
CA GLY A 458 -9.32 9.61 8.45
C GLY A 458 -9.93 9.32 7.07
N VAL A 459 -10.74 8.27 6.94
CA VAL A 459 -11.40 7.91 5.67
C VAL A 459 -12.34 9.02 5.22
N VAL A 460 -13.17 9.54 6.13
CA VAL A 460 -14.14 10.61 5.80
C VAL A 460 -13.41 11.89 5.39
N PHE A 461 -12.42 12.33 6.17
CA PHE A 461 -11.66 13.52 5.86
C PHE A 461 -10.88 13.38 4.54
N MET A 462 -10.18 12.27 4.35
CA MET A 462 -9.44 11.95 3.14
C MET A 462 -10.35 11.96 1.90
N PHE A 463 -11.54 11.36 1.99
CA PHE A 463 -12.50 11.34 0.91
C PHE A 463 -12.97 12.74 0.54
N ILE A 464 -13.42 13.53 1.53
CA ILE A 464 -13.87 14.91 1.33
C ILE A 464 -12.76 15.75 0.70
N LEU A 465 -11.54 15.68 1.26
CA LEU A 465 -10.40 16.45 0.74
C LEU A 465 -10.03 16.03 -0.69
N SER A 466 -10.08 14.72 -1.00
CA SER A 466 -9.82 14.24 -2.36
C SER A 466 -10.86 14.74 -3.36
N MET A 467 -12.14 14.80 -2.96
CA MET A 467 -13.20 15.33 -3.84
C MET A 467 -13.05 16.83 -4.07
N ILE A 468 -12.67 17.59 -3.05
CA ILE A 468 -12.44 19.04 -3.19
C ILE A 468 -11.25 19.35 -4.12
N LEU A 469 -10.21 18.52 -4.07
CA LEU A 469 -8.96 18.80 -4.81
C LEU A 469 -8.96 18.27 -6.23
N PHE A 470 -9.68 17.17 -6.51
CA PHE A 470 -9.47 16.41 -7.76
C PHE A 470 -10.77 16.22 -8.58
N LEU A 471 -11.92 16.60 -8.05
CA LEU A 471 -13.18 16.56 -8.78
C LEU A 471 -13.52 17.93 -9.36
#